data_e42288e3c84efbf6e26cc01dd914807b
#
_entry.id   e42288e3c84efbf6e26cc01dd914807b
#
_cell.length_a   1.000
_cell.length_b   1.000
_cell.length_c   1.000
_cell.angle_alpha   90.00
_cell.angle_beta   90.00
_cell.angle_gamma   90.00
#
_symmetry.space_group_name_H-M   'P 1'
#
loop_
_entity.id
_entity.type
_entity.pdbx_description
1 polymer ?
#
loop_
_entity_poly.entity_id
_entity_poly.type
_entity_poly.pdbx_seq_one_letter_code
_entity_poly.pdbx_strand_id
1 'polypeptide(L)'
;TYTLDLSRLLVDMCETEKYGYYHATNEGGYISWYDFTKEIYRVAGYTTKVIPVTTAEYGLAKAARPFNSRLDKSKLIENGFQPLPTWQDAVERYVKELDLDNL
;
A
#
# COMPACT_ATOMS: atom_id res chain seq x y z
N THR A 1 -0.40 -1.39 1.73
CA THR A 1 -1.73 -1.99 1.42
C THR A 1 -2.76 -1.53 2.44
N TYR A 2 -3.88 -1.01 1.98
CA TYR A 2 -4.98 -0.63 2.86
C TYR A 2 -5.77 -1.88 3.26
N THR A 3 -5.89 -2.12 4.55
CA THR A 3 -6.52 -3.33 5.07
C THR A 3 -8.00 -3.47 4.69
N LEU A 4 -8.73 -2.37 4.56
CA LEU A 4 -10.13 -2.41 4.13
C LEU A 4 -10.24 -2.98 2.72
N ASP A 5 -9.39 -2.54 1.80
CA ASP A 5 -9.38 -3.03 0.42
C ASP A 5 -8.98 -4.51 0.36
N LEU A 6 -7.97 -4.89 1.13
CA LEU A 6 -7.53 -6.28 1.21
C LEU A 6 -8.63 -7.17 1.80
N SER A 7 -9.32 -6.70 2.81
CA SER A 7 -10.42 -7.45 3.45
C SER A 7 -11.54 -7.76 2.46
N ARG A 8 -11.91 -6.80 1.62
CA ARG A 8 -12.92 -7.00 0.58
C ARG A 8 -12.51 -8.07 -0.42
N LEU A 9 -11.24 -8.03 -0.85
CA LEU A 9 -10.70 -9.05 -1.74
C LEU A 9 -10.73 -10.43 -1.09
N LEU A 10 -10.35 -10.54 0.18
CA LEU A 10 -10.36 -11.81 0.90
C LEU A 10 -11.75 -12.41 0.99
N VAL A 11 -12.78 -11.59 1.21
CA VAL A 11 -14.18 -12.05 1.20
C VAL A 11 -14.56 -12.57 -0.19
N ASP A 12 -14.20 -11.85 -1.25
CA ASP A 12 -14.46 -12.29 -2.62
C ASP A 12 -13.79 -13.63 -2.91
N MET A 13 -12.53 -13.81 -2.46
CA MET A 13 -11.80 -15.06 -2.61
C MET A 13 -12.46 -16.23 -1.88
N CYS A 14 -13.01 -15.99 -0.68
CA CYS A 14 -13.69 -17.01 0.11
C CYS A 14 -14.93 -17.56 -0.58
N GLU A 15 -15.51 -16.83 -1.51
CA GLU A 15 -16.68 -17.23 -2.29
C GLU A 15 -16.31 -18.05 -3.54
N THR A 16 -15.02 -18.31 -3.77
CA THR A 16 -14.54 -19.06 -4.92
C THR A 16 -13.71 -20.26 -4.50
N GLU A 17 -13.45 -21.16 -5.47
CA GLU A 17 -12.55 -22.30 -5.30
C GLU A 17 -11.22 -22.09 -6.03
N LYS A 18 -10.87 -20.82 -6.34
CA LYS A 18 -9.65 -20.46 -7.04
C LYS A 18 -8.46 -20.38 -6.06
N TYR A 19 -8.13 -21.53 -5.49
CA TYR A 19 -7.12 -21.63 -4.45
C TYR A 19 -5.71 -21.36 -4.98
N GLY A 20 -4.80 -21.05 -4.08
CA GLY A 20 -3.39 -20.84 -4.37
C GLY A 20 -2.81 -19.62 -3.67
N TYR A 21 -1.57 -19.31 -4.04
CA TYR A 21 -0.85 -18.13 -3.53
C TYR A 21 -1.09 -16.97 -4.47
N TYR A 22 -1.46 -15.83 -3.90
CA TYR A 22 -1.70 -14.59 -4.63
C TYR A 22 -0.95 -13.45 -3.98
N HIS A 23 -0.38 -12.57 -4.80
CA HIS A 23 0.12 -11.29 -4.33
C HIS A 23 -0.98 -10.26 -4.50
N ALA A 24 -1.26 -9.51 -3.44
CA ALA A 24 -2.31 -8.50 -3.44
C ALA A 24 -1.86 -7.25 -2.70
N THR A 25 -1.96 -6.12 -3.36
CA THR A 25 -1.73 -4.80 -2.76
C THR A 25 -2.43 -3.76 -3.63
N ASN A 26 -2.54 -2.53 -3.14
CA ASN A 26 -3.16 -1.46 -3.90
C ASN A 26 -2.41 -1.20 -5.21
N GLU A 27 -3.17 -0.86 -6.24
CA GLU A 27 -2.64 -0.53 -7.56
C GLU A 27 -2.02 0.88 -7.55
N GLY A 28 -1.54 1.34 -8.70
CA GLY A 28 -0.96 2.67 -8.86
C GLY A 28 0.54 2.67 -9.10
N GLY A 29 1.11 1.52 -9.47
CA GLY A 29 2.53 1.38 -9.79
C GLY A 29 3.40 1.21 -8.56
N TYR A 30 4.70 1.09 -8.82
CA TYR A 30 5.71 0.94 -7.76
C TYR A 30 6.19 2.31 -7.31
N ILE A 31 6.31 2.48 -6.00
CA ILE A 31 6.72 3.76 -5.41
C ILE A 31 7.73 3.53 -4.29
N SER A 32 8.51 4.57 -4.01
CA SER A 32 9.40 4.58 -2.86
C SER A 32 8.67 5.03 -1.61
N TRP A 33 9.24 4.75 -0.44
CA TRP A 33 8.75 5.29 0.82
C TRP A 33 8.78 6.82 0.83
N TYR A 34 9.73 7.43 0.12
CA TYR A 34 9.80 8.88 -0.04
C TYR A 34 8.56 9.42 -0.74
N ASP A 35 8.20 8.84 -1.89
CA ASP A 35 7.01 9.27 -2.64
C ASP A 35 5.72 9.02 -1.86
N PHE A 36 5.65 7.88 -1.18
CA PHE A 36 4.50 7.52 -0.35
C PHE A 36 4.31 8.53 0.79
N THR A 37 5.39 8.89 1.48
CA THR A 37 5.35 9.86 2.59
C THR A 37 4.94 11.24 2.10
N LYS A 38 5.44 11.67 0.94
CA LYS A 38 5.06 12.96 0.35
C LYS A 38 3.56 13.02 0.08
N GLU A 39 2.98 11.95 -0.46
CA GLU A 39 1.54 11.90 -0.72
C GLU A 39 0.74 11.93 0.57
N ILE A 40 1.17 11.22 1.60
CA ILE A 40 0.50 11.25 2.91
C ILE A 40 0.47 12.68 3.45
N TYR A 41 1.59 13.38 3.41
CA TYR A 41 1.67 14.75 3.91
C TYR A 41 0.82 15.71 3.09
N ARG A 42 0.78 15.52 1.77
CA ARG A 42 -0.08 16.32 0.89
C ARG A 42 -1.56 16.16 1.26
N VAL A 43 -2.01 14.94 1.42
CA VAL A 43 -3.40 14.64 1.74
C VAL A 43 -3.76 15.12 3.16
N ALA A 44 -2.86 14.95 4.11
CA ALA A 44 -3.07 15.36 5.50
C ALA A 44 -2.87 16.86 5.74
N GLY A 45 -2.32 17.58 4.77
CA GLY A 45 -2.08 19.01 4.87
C GLY A 45 -0.83 19.40 5.65
N TYR A 46 0.12 18.46 5.81
CA TYR A 46 1.38 18.76 6.48
C TYR A 46 2.40 19.36 5.52
N THR A 47 3.24 20.22 6.05
CA THR A 47 4.32 20.89 5.28
C THR A 47 5.71 20.39 5.66
N THR A 48 5.80 19.37 6.46
CA THR A 48 7.07 18.78 6.91
C THR A 48 7.91 18.34 5.71
N LYS A 49 9.19 18.66 5.74
CA LYS A 49 10.12 18.29 4.68
C LYS A 49 10.44 16.79 4.73
N VAL A 50 10.35 16.13 3.59
CA VAL A 50 10.69 14.72 3.42
C VAL A 50 12.01 14.62 2.68
N ILE A 51 12.96 13.85 3.21
CA ILE A 51 14.30 13.71 2.66
C ILE A 51 14.45 12.31 2.07
N PRO A 52 14.76 12.17 0.76
CA PRO A 52 14.99 10.86 0.17
C PRO A 52 16.34 10.31 0.63
N VAL A 53 16.34 9.05 1.07
CA VAL A 53 17.55 8.33 1.46
C VAL A 53 17.50 6.90 0.94
N THR A 54 18.66 6.27 0.78
CA THR A 54 18.72 4.85 0.44
C THR A 54 18.45 3.99 1.67
N THR A 55 18.15 2.71 1.45
CA THR A 55 17.97 1.76 2.55
C THR A 55 19.24 1.69 3.43
N ALA A 56 20.41 1.72 2.79
CA ALA A 56 21.69 1.71 3.50
C ALA A 56 21.89 2.97 4.34
N GLU A 57 21.55 4.14 3.81
CA GLU A 57 21.66 5.42 4.51
C GLU A 57 20.70 5.50 5.70
N TYR A 58 19.51 4.92 5.57
CA TYR A 58 18.50 4.94 6.62
C TYR A 58 18.97 4.20 7.87
N GLY A 59 19.46 2.95 7.71
CA GLY A 59 20.16 2.18 8.73
C GLY A 59 19.43 1.94 10.06
N LEU A 60 18.19 2.38 10.21
CA LEU A 60 17.46 2.37 11.49
C LEU A 60 16.56 1.16 11.68
N ALA A 61 16.35 0.37 10.63
CA ALA A 61 15.49 -0.80 10.70
C ALA A 61 16.19 -1.96 11.43
N LYS A 62 15.56 -2.50 12.46
CA LYS A 62 16.08 -3.68 13.19
C LYS A 62 15.93 -4.95 12.36
N ALA A 63 14.88 -5.03 11.53
CA ALA A 63 14.66 -6.19 10.69
C ALA A 63 15.43 -6.07 9.38
N ALA A 64 15.93 -7.21 8.87
CA ALA A 64 16.50 -7.26 7.53
C ALA A 64 15.37 -7.13 6.50
N ARG A 65 15.35 -6.04 5.74
CA ARG A 65 14.33 -5.77 4.73
C ARG A 65 14.92 -5.98 3.34
N PRO A 66 14.15 -6.55 2.39
CA PRO A 66 14.63 -6.66 1.02
C PRO A 66 14.77 -5.28 0.38
N PHE A 67 15.75 -5.12 -0.52
CA PHE A 67 15.89 -3.88 -1.29
C PHE A 67 14.76 -3.70 -2.31
N ASN A 68 14.17 -4.81 -2.76
CA ASN A 68 13.04 -4.82 -3.70
C ASN A 68 11.90 -5.64 -3.10
N SER A 69 10.82 -4.96 -2.72
CA SER A 69 9.62 -5.59 -2.16
C SER A 69 8.41 -5.45 -3.09
N ARG A 70 8.65 -5.22 -4.38
CA ARG A 70 7.60 -5.10 -5.41
C ARG A 70 6.88 -6.43 -5.57
N LEU A 71 5.56 -6.37 -5.72
CA LEU A 71 4.72 -7.54 -5.92
C LEU A 71 4.13 -7.53 -7.32
N ASP A 72 4.18 -8.67 -8.00
CA ASP A 72 3.48 -8.89 -9.26
C ASP A 72 2.09 -9.45 -8.95
N LYS A 73 1.06 -8.72 -9.36
CA LYS A 73 -0.35 -9.04 -9.09
C LYS A 73 -1.07 -9.64 -10.28
N SER A 74 -0.34 -10.07 -11.30
CA SER A 74 -0.94 -10.59 -12.54
C SER A 74 -1.83 -11.81 -12.29
N LYS A 75 -1.45 -12.71 -11.39
CA LYS A 75 -2.24 -13.90 -11.07
C LYS A 75 -3.63 -13.54 -10.54
N LEU A 76 -3.74 -12.47 -9.75
CA LEU A 76 -5.01 -11.99 -9.21
C LEU A 76 -5.95 -11.65 -10.36
N ILE A 77 -5.48 -10.87 -11.32
CA ILE A 77 -6.25 -10.41 -12.46
C ILE A 77 -6.57 -11.55 -13.42
N GLU A 78 -5.61 -12.44 -13.68
CA GLU A 78 -5.79 -13.61 -14.54
C GLU A 78 -6.89 -14.54 -14.04
N ASN A 79 -7.11 -14.58 -12.73
CA ASN A 79 -8.16 -15.39 -12.11
C ASN A 79 -9.47 -14.65 -11.95
N GLY A 80 -9.60 -13.45 -12.50
CA GLY A 80 -10.85 -12.70 -12.56
C GLY A 80 -11.20 -11.91 -11.29
N PHE A 81 -10.27 -11.79 -10.35
CA PHE A 81 -10.49 -10.96 -9.17
C PHE A 81 -10.31 -9.49 -9.53
N GLN A 82 -11.06 -8.62 -8.85
CA GLN A 82 -10.92 -7.19 -9.03
C GLN A 82 -9.60 -6.70 -8.44
N PRO A 83 -8.82 -5.88 -9.17
CA PRO A 83 -7.65 -5.23 -8.59
C PRO A 83 -8.08 -4.28 -7.47
N LEU A 84 -7.22 -4.11 -6.48
CA LEU A 84 -7.48 -3.14 -5.41
C LEU A 84 -7.41 -1.71 -5.99
N PRO A 85 -8.11 -0.74 -5.36
CA PRO A 85 -7.97 0.66 -5.76
C PRO A 85 -6.51 1.14 -5.71
N THR A 86 -6.24 2.28 -6.33
CA THR A 86 -4.89 2.83 -6.33
C THR A 86 -4.43 3.20 -4.91
N TRP A 87 -3.11 3.18 -4.70
CA TRP A 87 -2.57 3.53 -3.38
C TRP A 87 -2.85 4.99 -3.02
N GLN A 88 -2.93 5.89 -4.02
CA GLN A 88 -3.28 7.28 -3.80
C GLN A 88 -4.70 7.41 -3.26
N ASP A 89 -5.64 6.70 -3.88
CA ASP A 89 -7.04 6.67 -3.42
C ASP A 89 -7.14 6.07 -2.01
N ALA A 90 -6.39 5.00 -1.76
CA ALA A 90 -6.37 4.35 -0.44
C ALA A 90 -5.83 5.28 0.66
N VAL A 91 -4.76 6.02 0.39
CA VAL A 91 -4.20 7.01 1.32
C VAL A 91 -5.25 8.07 1.65
N GLU A 92 -5.92 8.60 0.63
CA GLU A 92 -6.94 9.62 0.82
C GLU A 92 -8.10 9.12 1.69
N ARG A 93 -8.60 7.92 1.41
CA ARG A 93 -9.68 7.33 2.20
C ARG A 93 -9.28 7.05 3.65
N TYR A 94 -8.06 6.52 3.84
CA TYR A 94 -7.56 6.21 5.17
C TYR A 94 -7.35 7.48 6.00
N VAL A 95 -6.75 8.51 5.43
CA VAL A 95 -6.53 9.79 6.12
C VAL A 95 -7.85 10.43 6.53
N LYS A 96 -8.88 10.33 5.68
CA LYS A 96 -10.22 10.83 6.03
C LYS A 96 -10.85 10.10 7.22
N GLU A 97 -10.52 8.82 7.41
CA GLU A 97 -11.02 8.06 8.56
C GLU A 97 -10.31 8.42 9.87
N LEU A 98 -9.11 8.99 9.78
CA LEU A 98 -8.36 9.40 10.95
C LEU A 98 -8.87 10.74 11.46
N ASP A 99 -9.04 10.84 12.78
CA ASP A 99 -9.30 12.11 13.42
C ASP A 99 -7.96 12.74 13.80
N LEU A 100 -7.38 13.47 12.84
CA LEU A 100 -6.05 14.05 12.99
C LEU A 100 -6.00 15.10 14.12
N ASP A 101 -7.12 15.69 14.48
CA ASP A 101 -7.19 16.70 15.54
C ASP A 101 -7.08 16.08 16.93
N ASN A 102 -7.32 14.77 17.05
CA ASN A 102 -7.28 14.03 18.31
C ASN A 102 -6.11 13.04 18.41
N LEU A 103 -5.16 13.09 17.47
CA LEU A 103 -3.98 12.21 17.49
C LEU A 103 -2.86 12.81 18.33
#